data_74fa03dccc4cedebea12753182b5a1b0
#
_entry.id   74fa03dccc4cedebea12753182b5a1b0
#
_cell.length_a   1.000
_cell.length_b   1.000
_cell.length_c   1.000
_cell.angle_alpha   90.00
_cell.angle_beta   90.00
_cell.angle_gamma   90.00
#
_symmetry.space_group_name_H-M   'P 1'
#
loop_
_entity.id
_entity.type
_entity.pdbx_description
1 polymer ?
#
loop_
_entity_poly.entity_id
_entity_poly.type
_entity_poly.pdbx_seq_one_letter_code
_entity_poly.pdbx_strand_id
1 'polypeptide(L)'
;ASLLFDNRVLPNKTLVEQLEAKNHQTALKAVFKNLRTQKITEEWILKLHAMLLNGIREDAGCYRNHGVRILGTFVPTANHLKVPQLMKELVKKINKKEKNPLRHAAFVHAVFEKIHPFSDGNGRIGRLILHAMLLKTNFPPALIREENRRLYYTYLKKAQLEEDYSLLEDFLMGAVDESLELLD
;
A
#
# COMPACT_ATOMS: atom_id res chain seq x y z
N ALA A 1 -7.44 -5.35 -19.19
CA ALA A 1 -7.74 -6.07 -17.93
C ALA A 1 -8.13 -7.53 -18.20
N SER A 2 -9.00 -7.84 -19.18
CA SER A 2 -9.49 -9.22 -19.47
C SER A 2 -8.38 -10.23 -19.82
N LEU A 3 -7.32 -9.81 -20.52
CA LEU A 3 -6.27 -10.70 -20.99
C LEU A 3 -5.43 -11.34 -19.84
N LEU A 4 -5.33 -10.67 -18.70
CA LEU A 4 -4.65 -11.21 -17.52
C LEU A 4 -5.48 -12.28 -16.79
N PHE A 5 -6.80 -12.27 -16.96
CA PHE A 5 -7.69 -13.28 -16.39
C PHE A 5 -7.61 -14.62 -17.14
N ASP A 6 -7.27 -14.59 -18.43
CA ASP A 6 -7.27 -15.76 -19.31
C ASP A 6 -5.91 -16.46 -19.42
N ASN A 7 -4.93 -16.15 -18.57
CA ASN A 7 -3.54 -16.66 -18.66
C ASN A 7 -2.85 -16.38 -20.01
N ARG A 8 -3.30 -15.39 -20.78
CA ARG A 8 -2.71 -15.03 -22.06
C ARG A 8 -1.51 -14.12 -21.86
N VAL A 9 -0.46 -14.34 -22.65
CA VAL A 9 0.73 -13.49 -22.68
C VAL A 9 0.36 -12.18 -23.38
N LEU A 10 0.62 -11.03 -22.74
CA LEU A 10 0.41 -9.73 -23.35
C LEU A 10 1.54 -9.43 -24.34
N PRO A 11 1.23 -9.16 -25.61
CA PRO A 11 2.27 -8.76 -26.57
C PRO A 11 2.93 -7.45 -26.09
N ASN A 12 4.22 -7.32 -26.30
CA ASN A 12 5.04 -6.16 -25.94
C ASN A 12 5.21 -5.90 -24.42
N LYS A 13 4.98 -6.89 -23.58
CA LYS A 13 5.27 -6.85 -22.14
C LYS A 13 6.29 -7.92 -21.76
N THR A 14 7.26 -7.55 -20.93
CA THR A 14 8.23 -8.51 -20.39
C THR A 14 7.54 -9.51 -19.47
N LEU A 15 8.16 -10.67 -19.28
CA LEU A 15 7.67 -11.68 -18.34
C LEU A 15 7.51 -11.11 -16.92
N VAL A 16 8.46 -10.26 -16.50
CA VAL A 16 8.44 -9.61 -15.18
C VAL A 16 7.23 -8.67 -15.06
N GLU A 17 6.96 -7.80 -16.04
CA GLU A 17 5.79 -6.91 -16.03
C GLU A 17 4.47 -7.67 -15.96
N GLN A 18 4.39 -8.81 -16.67
CA GLN A 18 3.19 -9.65 -16.64
C GLN A 18 3.01 -10.32 -15.28
N LEU A 19 4.13 -10.79 -14.69
CA LEU A 19 4.14 -11.42 -13.38
C LEU A 19 3.78 -10.40 -12.28
N GLU A 20 4.31 -9.17 -12.35
CA GLU A 20 3.95 -8.09 -11.44
C GLU A 20 2.44 -7.80 -11.46
N ALA A 21 1.83 -7.69 -12.64
CA ALA A 21 0.40 -7.44 -12.77
C ALA A 21 -0.44 -8.61 -12.20
N LYS A 22 -0.07 -9.85 -12.50
CA LYS A 22 -0.73 -11.06 -11.99
C LYS A 22 -0.62 -11.19 -10.48
N ASN A 23 0.58 -10.95 -9.94
CA ASN A 23 0.86 -11.01 -8.52
C ASN A 23 0.09 -9.91 -7.77
N HIS A 24 0.06 -8.68 -8.30
CA HIS A 24 -0.71 -7.59 -7.73
C HIS A 24 -2.21 -7.91 -7.67
N GLN A 25 -2.78 -8.48 -8.73
CA GLN A 25 -4.16 -8.95 -8.75
C GLN A 25 -4.40 -10.03 -7.67
N THR A 26 -3.47 -10.97 -7.52
CA THR A 26 -3.56 -12.04 -6.50
C THR A 26 -3.52 -11.46 -5.09
N ALA A 27 -2.61 -10.53 -4.81
CA ALA A 27 -2.51 -9.83 -3.54
C ALA A 27 -3.79 -9.01 -3.24
N LEU A 28 -4.34 -8.31 -4.24
CA LEU A 28 -5.59 -7.55 -4.11
C LEU A 28 -6.77 -8.48 -3.79
N LYS A 29 -6.90 -9.62 -4.47
CA LYS A 29 -7.93 -10.64 -4.16
C LYS A 29 -7.80 -11.16 -2.72
N ALA A 30 -6.57 -11.35 -2.23
CA ALA A 30 -6.31 -11.75 -0.85
C ALA A 30 -6.76 -10.67 0.16
N VAL A 31 -6.58 -9.38 -0.18
CA VAL A 31 -7.13 -8.27 0.61
C VAL A 31 -8.65 -8.41 0.73
N PHE A 32 -9.39 -8.52 -0.37
CA PHE A 32 -10.85 -8.62 -0.35
C PHE A 32 -11.36 -9.88 0.38
N LYS A 33 -10.68 -11.01 0.24
CA LYS A 33 -11.10 -12.29 0.86
C LYS A 33 -11.01 -12.25 2.39
N ASN A 34 -9.99 -11.58 2.94
CA ASN A 34 -9.67 -11.64 4.38
C ASN A 34 -10.25 -10.49 5.22
N LEU A 35 -10.90 -9.49 4.60
CA LEU A 35 -11.17 -8.21 5.26
C LEU A 35 -12.25 -8.23 6.32
N ARG A 36 -13.26 -9.09 6.21
CA ARG A 36 -14.41 -9.03 7.11
C ARG A 36 -14.15 -9.60 8.50
N THR A 37 -13.09 -10.39 8.70
CA THR A 37 -12.92 -11.22 9.90
C THR A 37 -11.57 -11.12 10.61
N GLN A 38 -10.50 -10.61 9.99
CA GLN A 38 -9.16 -10.67 10.58
C GLN A 38 -8.54 -9.30 10.82
N LYS A 39 -7.77 -9.22 11.93
CA LYS A 39 -6.88 -8.07 12.20
C LYS A 39 -5.79 -8.02 11.12
N ILE A 40 -5.36 -6.82 10.76
CA ILE A 40 -4.16 -6.62 9.94
C ILE A 40 -2.96 -6.92 10.83
N THR A 41 -2.25 -8.02 10.55
CA THR A 41 -1.08 -8.45 11.33
C THR A 41 0.20 -8.24 10.52
N GLU A 42 1.33 -8.26 11.21
CA GLU A 42 2.65 -8.21 10.58
C GLU A 42 2.83 -9.38 9.61
N GLU A 43 2.48 -10.60 10.03
CA GLU A 43 2.53 -11.81 9.20
C GLU A 43 1.68 -11.65 7.92
N TRP A 44 0.49 -11.06 8.03
CA TRP A 44 -0.36 -10.81 6.87
C TRP A 44 0.29 -9.81 5.89
N ILE A 45 0.94 -8.75 6.38
CA ILE A 45 1.67 -7.79 5.54
C ILE A 45 2.84 -8.46 4.82
N LEU A 46 3.63 -9.27 5.53
CA LEU A 46 4.73 -10.05 4.94
C LEU A 46 4.23 -11.03 3.88
N LYS A 47 3.10 -11.70 4.15
CA LYS A 47 2.46 -12.60 3.18
C LYS A 47 1.96 -11.89 1.92
N LEU A 48 1.37 -10.69 2.07
CA LEU A 48 1.00 -9.87 0.91
C LEU A 48 2.23 -9.49 0.08
N HIS A 49 3.34 -9.13 0.72
CA HIS A 49 4.59 -8.81 0.04
C HIS A 49 5.18 -10.03 -0.67
N ALA A 50 5.15 -11.21 -0.02
CA ALA A 50 5.56 -12.46 -0.64
C ALA A 50 4.73 -12.78 -1.90
N MET A 51 3.40 -12.59 -1.85
CA MET A 51 2.53 -12.77 -3.00
C MET A 51 2.83 -11.76 -4.12
N LEU A 52 3.06 -10.49 -3.76
CA LEU A 52 3.30 -9.41 -4.71
C LEU A 52 4.58 -9.60 -5.53
N LEU A 53 5.63 -10.09 -4.88
CA LEU A 53 6.96 -10.25 -5.49
C LEU A 53 7.36 -11.70 -5.75
N ASN A 54 6.37 -12.61 -5.72
CA ASN A 54 6.59 -14.04 -6.00
C ASN A 54 7.20 -14.26 -7.40
N GLY A 55 8.34 -14.95 -7.45
CA GLY A 55 9.07 -15.20 -8.71
C GLY A 55 9.76 -13.95 -9.30
N ILE A 56 9.74 -12.80 -8.61
CA ILE A 56 10.39 -11.56 -9.05
C ILE A 56 11.60 -11.25 -8.17
N ARG A 57 11.50 -11.49 -6.86
CA ARG A 57 12.57 -11.20 -5.91
C ARG A 57 12.75 -12.34 -4.90
N GLU A 58 14.00 -12.58 -4.54
CA GLU A 58 14.37 -13.60 -3.54
C GLU A 58 13.99 -13.18 -2.11
N ASP A 59 13.99 -11.86 -1.82
CA ASP A 59 13.62 -11.30 -0.52
C ASP A 59 12.11 -11.04 -0.36
N ALA A 60 11.27 -11.64 -1.25
CA ALA A 60 9.83 -11.54 -1.17
C ALA A 60 9.29 -12.04 0.18
N GLY A 61 8.55 -11.19 0.89
CA GLY A 61 8.02 -11.49 2.22
C GLY A 61 8.98 -11.21 3.38
N CYS A 62 10.16 -10.63 3.11
CA CYS A 62 11.14 -10.29 4.15
C CYS A 62 11.33 -8.76 4.24
N TYR A 63 11.55 -8.25 5.44
CA TYR A 63 12.01 -6.89 5.61
C TYR A 63 13.43 -6.73 5.08
N ARG A 64 13.72 -5.55 4.53
CA ARG A 64 15.07 -5.23 4.07
C ARG A 64 16.09 -5.23 5.21
N ASN A 65 17.29 -5.66 4.91
CA ASN A 65 18.44 -5.65 5.82
C ASN A 65 19.51 -4.59 5.44
N HIS A 66 19.15 -3.65 4.57
CA HIS A 66 20.03 -2.60 4.05
C HIS A 66 19.29 -1.27 3.92
N GLY A 67 20.05 -0.19 3.71
CA GLY A 67 19.50 1.14 3.44
C GLY A 67 18.88 1.22 2.05
N VAL A 68 17.75 1.93 1.93
CA VAL A 68 17.09 2.22 0.66
C VAL A 68 16.74 3.71 0.57
N ARG A 69 16.52 4.20 -0.64
CA ARG A 69 16.02 5.56 -0.91
C ARG A 69 14.74 5.49 -1.72
N ILE A 70 13.81 6.38 -1.42
CA ILE A 70 12.59 6.53 -2.23
C ILE A 70 12.95 7.36 -3.45
N LEU A 71 12.75 6.80 -4.64
CA LEU A 71 13.03 7.50 -5.89
C LEU A 71 12.14 8.75 -6.05
N GLY A 72 12.71 9.83 -6.54
CA GLY A 72 11.99 11.08 -6.79
C GLY A 72 11.68 11.94 -5.55
N THR A 73 12.20 11.58 -4.37
CA THR A 73 12.00 12.38 -3.14
C THR A 73 13.23 12.35 -2.23
N PHE A 74 13.33 13.35 -1.35
CA PHE A 74 14.34 13.43 -0.29
C PHE A 74 13.81 12.98 1.09
N VAL A 75 12.64 12.36 1.15
CA VAL A 75 12.12 11.81 2.42
C VAL A 75 13.06 10.72 2.92
N PRO A 76 13.62 10.85 4.15
CA PRO A 76 14.48 9.82 4.70
C PRO A 76 13.66 8.59 5.08
N THR A 77 14.16 7.41 4.72
CA THR A 77 13.59 6.14 5.17
C THR A 77 14.13 5.74 6.55
N ALA A 78 13.42 4.88 7.26
CA ALA A 78 13.87 4.37 8.53
C ALA A 78 15.20 3.59 8.41
N ASN A 79 16.01 3.60 9.47
CA ASN A 79 17.16 2.70 9.57
C ASN A 79 16.65 1.25 9.53
N HIS A 80 17.25 0.42 8.65
CA HIS A 80 16.83 -0.97 8.44
C HIS A 80 16.82 -1.81 9.73
N LEU A 81 17.75 -1.56 10.66
CA LEU A 81 17.78 -2.25 11.97
C LEU A 81 16.55 -1.97 12.85
N LYS A 82 15.90 -0.81 12.63
CA LYS A 82 14.69 -0.42 13.37
C LYS A 82 13.39 -0.85 12.68
N VAL A 83 13.45 -1.30 11.43
CA VAL A 83 12.25 -1.65 10.66
C VAL A 83 11.35 -2.66 11.38
N PRO A 84 11.84 -3.79 11.92
CA PRO A 84 10.96 -4.76 12.57
C PRO A 84 10.19 -4.17 13.75
N GLN A 85 10.87 -3.37 14.58
CA GLN A 85 10.22 -2.70 15.72
C GLN A 85 9.18 -1.68 15.26
N LEU A 86 9.53 -0.82 14.30
CA LEU A 86 8.62 0.20 13.77
C LEU A 86 7.37 -0.42 13.12
N MET A 87 7.53 -1.53 12.40
CA MET A 87 6.40 -2.25 11.82
C MET A 87 5.51 -2.88 12.89
N LYS A 88 6.07 -3.45 13.94
CA LYS A 88 5.29 -3.96 15.09
C LYS A 88 4.48 -2.86 15.78
N GLU A 89 5.04 -1.66 15.92
CA GLU A 89 4.34 -0.49 16.47
C GLU A 89 3.26 0.01 15.51
N LEU A 90 3.56 0.08 14.20
CA LEU A 90 2.59 0.48 13.20
C LEU A 90 1.39 -0.47 13.14
N VAL A 91 1.62 -1.79 13.20
CA VAL A 91 0.54 -2.79 13.22
C VAL A 91 -0.39 -2.61 14.42
N LYS A 92 0.14 -2.24 15.58
CA LYS A 92 -0.71 -1.90 16.74
C LYS A 92 -1.59 -0.68 16.44
N LYS A 93 -1.01 0.36 15.79
CA LYS A 93 -1.76 1.56 15.39
C LYS A 93 -2.82 1.25 14.35
N ILE A 94 -2.51 0.45 13.32
CA ILE A 94 -3.47 0.01 12.28
C ILE A 94 -4.76 -0.58 12.90
N ASN A 95 -4.62 -1.38 13.94
CA ASN A 95 -5.75 -2.08 14.57
C ASN A 95 -6.44 -1.27 15.68
N LYS A 96 -6.00 -0.05 15.95
CA LYS A 96 -6.65 0.84 16.92
C LYS A 96 -7.92 1.41 16.29
N LYS A 97 -9.00 1.47 17.07
CA LYS A 97 -10.23 2.16 16.62
C LYS A 97 -10.02 3.67 16.74
N GLU A 98 -10.21 4.38 15.65
CA GLU A 98 -10.16 5.85 15.60
C GLU A 98 -11.50 6.40 15.12
N LYS A 99 -11.84 7.62 15.58
CA LYS A 99 -13.12 8.28 15.25
C LYS A 99 -13.20 8.68 13.77
N ASN A 100 -12.06 9.05 13.17
CA ASN A 100 -11.98 9.41 11.76
C ASN A 100 -11.15 8.33 11.02
N PRO A 101 -11.81 7.37 10.33
CA PRO A 101 -11.14 6.30 9.63
C PRO A 101 -10.25 6.77 8.47
N LEU A 102 -10.67 7.82 7.74
CA LEU A 102 -9.88 8.37 6.62
C LEU A 102 -8.58 8.99 7.11
N ARG A 103 -8.65 9.84 8.13
CA ARG A 103 -7.47 10.41 8.75
C ARG A 103 -6.52 9.35 9.29
N HIS A 104 -7.10 8.34 9.93
CA HIS A 104 -6.32 7.21 10.43
C HIS A 104 -5.62 6.45 9.31
N ALA A 105 -6.32 6.18 8.20
CA ALA A 105 -5.76 5.52 7.04
C ALA A 105 -4.66 6.36 6.37
N ALA A 106 -4.86 7.68 6.23
CA ALA A 106 -3.85 8.63 5.74
C ALA A 106 -2.58 8.61 6.61
N PHE A 107 -2.75 8.69 7.93
CA PHE A 107 -1.65 8.61 8.88
C PHE A 107 -0.87 7.29 8.73
N VAL A 108 -1.56 6.15 8.77
CA VAL A 108 -0.92 4.83 8.68
C VAL A 108 -0.17 4.70 7.34
N HIS A 109 -0.80 5.13 6.25
CA HIS A 109 -0.20 5.08 4.93
C HIS A 109 1.09 5.90 4.84
N ALA A 110 1.07 7.15 5.33
CA ALA A 110 2.24 8.01 5.33
C ALA A 110 3.38 7.45 6.21
N VAL A 111 3.05 6.90 7.38
CA VAL A 111 4.03 6.28 8.28
C VAL A 111 4.62 5.00 7.67
N PHE A 112 3.81 4.15 7.04
CA PHE A 112 4.29 2.96 6.35
C PHE A 112 5.27 3.33 5.23
N GLU A 113 4.91 4.30 4.38
CA GLU A 113 5.77 4.76 3.30
C GLU A 113 7.06 5.44 3.80
N LYS A 114 7.05 6.07 4.98
CA LYS A 114 8.25 6.62 5.64
C LYS A 114 9.14 5.52 6.22
N ILE A 115 8.57 4.48 6.83
CA ILE A 115 9.33 3.31 7.31
C ILE A 115 10.01 2.63 6.12
N HIS A 116 9.29 2.46 5.02
CA HIS A 116 9.75 1.84 3.78
C HIS A 116 10.36 0.46 4.04
N PRO A 117 9.58 -0.50 4.55
CA PRO A 117 10.12 -1.70 5.20
C PRO A 117 10.76 -2.71 4.26
N PHE A 118 10.53 -2.62 2.95
CA PHE A 118 10.97 -3.60 1.97
C PHE A 118 12.02 -3.03 1.02
N SER A 119 12.74 -3.89 0.32
CA SER A 119 13.70 -3.49 -0.72
C SER A 119 12.99 -2.95 -1.97
N ASP A 120 11.79 -3.46 -2.26
CA ASP A 120 10.90 -3.04 -3.35
C ASP A 120 9.44 -3.29 -2.97
N GLY A 121 8.49 -2.78 -3.75
CA GLY A 121 7.06 -3.03 -3.56
C GLY A 121 6.38 -2.24 -2.44
N ASN A 122 7.09 -1.35 -1.73
CA ASN A 122 6.53 -0.59 -0.61
C ASN A 122 5.26 0.17 -0.99
N GLY A 123 5.29 0.97 -2.06
CA GLY A 123 4.12 1.74 -2.49
C GLY A 123 2.91 0.85 -2.86
N ARG A 124 3.14 -0.34 -3.43
CA ARG A 124 2.07 -1.30 -3.73
C ARG A 124 1.48 -1.88 -2.45
N ILE A 125 2.32 -2.31 -1.50
CA ILE A 125 1.88 -2.83 -0.19
C ILE A 125 1.22 -1.73 0.64
N GLY A 126 1.77 -0.51 0.68
CA GLY A 126 1.17 0.62 1.38
C GLY A 126 -0.26 0.90 0.92
N ARG A 127 -0.51 0.87 -0.40
CA ARG A 127 -1.87 1.01 -0.96
C ARG A 127 -2.77 -0.19 -0.62
N LEU A 128 -2.27 -1.42 -0.63
CA LEU A 128 -3.06 -2.59 -0.21
C LEU A 128 -3.46 -2.52 1.27
N ILE A 129 -2.58 -2.03 2.15
CA ILE A 129 -2.90 -1.78 3.56
C ILE A 129 -3.95 -0.67 3.69
N LEU A 130 -3.80 0.44 2.94
CA LEU A 130 -4.75 1.53 2.89
C LEU A 130 -6.15 1.03 2.49
N HIS A 131 -6.24 0.26 1.39
CA HIS A 131 -7.51 -0.32 0.94
C HIS A 131 -8.11 -1.28 1.99
N ALA A 132 -7.27 -2.09 2.65
CA ALA A 132 -7.70 -2.97 3.72
C ALA A 132 -8.33 -2.19 4.89
N MET A 133 -7.72 -1.08 5.30
CA MET A 133 -8.23 -0.23 6.38
C MET A 133 -9.56 0.43 6.00
N LEU A 134 -9.67 1.00 4.80
CA LEU A 134 -10.89 1.64 4.31
C LEU A 134 -12.05 0.64 4.24
N LEU A 135 -11.83 -0.52 3.62
CA LEU A 135 -12.85 -1.57 3.51
C LEU A 135 -13.34 -2.08 4.88
N LYS A 136 -12.45 -2.16 5.88
CA LYS A 136 -12.83 -2.55 7.26
C LYS A 136 -13.72 -1.52 7.95
N THR A 137 -13.75 -0.31 7.47
CA THR A 137 -14.58 0.79 7.99
C THR A 137 -15.73 1.14 7.05
N ASN A 138 -16.05 0.23 6.10
CA ASN A 138 -17.12 0.33 5.11
C ASN A 138 -16.93 1.47 4.08
N PHE A 139 -15.71 1.94 3.90
CA PHE A 139 -15.36 2.80 2.78
C PHE A 139 -14.89 1.96 1.58
N PRO A 140 -15.17 2.35 0.34
CA PRO A 140 -14.57 1.73 -0.84
C PRO A 140 -13.05 2.00 -0.89
N PRO A 141 -12.29 1.26 -1.69
CA PRO A 141 -10.89 1.54 -1.92
C PRO A 141 -10.68 2.94 -2.52
N ALA A 142 -9.67 3.67 -2.05
CA ALA A 142 -9.27 4.93 -2.66
C ALA A 142 -8.47 4.66 -3.95
N LEU A 143 -9.05 4.92 -5.12
CA LEU A 143 -8.39 4.72 -6.41
C LEU A 143 -7.52 5.93 -6.76
N ILE A 144 -6.20 5.75 -6.67
CA ILE A 144 -5.24 6.78 -7.05
C ILE A 144 -4.96 6.66 -8.54
N ARG A 145 -5.62 7.51 -9.35
CA ARG A 145 -5.49 7.55 -10.80
C ARG A 145 -4.18 8.16 -11.24
N GLU A 146 -3.76 7.87 -12.46
CA GLU A 146 -2.48 8.37 -13.01
C GLU A 146 -2.44 9.90 -13.08
N GLU A 147 -3.54 10.55 -13.49
CA GLU A 147 -3.68 12.00 -13.54
C GLU A 147 -3.47 12.68 -12.17
N ASN A 148 -3.87 12.02 -11.08
CA ASN A 148 -3.79 12.53 -9.72
C ASN A 148 -2.49 12.12 -9.00
N ARG A 149 -1.65 11.31 -9.64
CA ARG A 149 -0.46 10.70 -9.03
C ARG A 149 0.54 11.73 -8.52
N ARG A 150 0.76 12.81 -9.28
CA ARG A 150 1.69 13.89 -8.86
C ARG A 150 1.22 14.57 -7.58
N LEU A 151 -0.06 14.85 -7.48
CA LEU A 151 -0.69 15.49 -6.32
C LEU A 151 -0.61 14.58 -5.09
N TYR A 152 -0.95 13.31 -5.26
CA TYR A 152 -0.80 12.29 -4.24
C TYR A 152 0.61 12.23 -3.64
N TYR A 153 1.66 12.19 -4.47
CA TYR A 153 3.04 12.17 -3.96
C TYR A 153 3.44 13.47 -3.26
N THR A 154 2.90 14.61 -3.69
CA THR A 154 3.13 15.91 -3.03
C THR A 154 2.55 15.90 -1.61
N TYR A 155 1.32 15.43 -1.45
CA TYR A 155 0.64 15.37 -0.15
C TYR A 155 1.21 14.29 0.76
N LEU A 156 1.57 13.13 0.19
CA LEU A 156 2.27 12.08 0.92
C LEU A 156 3.62 12.57 1.48
N LYS A 157 4.41 13.27 0.66
CA LYS A 157 5.68 13.86 1.08
C LYS A 157 5.50 14.87 2.22
N LYS A 158 4.49 15.75 2.12
CA LYS A 158 4.17 16.70 3.19
C LYS A 158 3.82 15.97 4.48
N ALA A 159 2.94 14.99 4.42
CA ALA A 159 2.56 14.17 5.56
C ALA A 159 3.75 13.46 6.22
N GLN A 160 4.72 13.00 5.43
CA GLN A 160 5.92 12.34 5.93
C GLN A 160 6.95 13.27 6.58
N LEU A 161 7.07 14.52 6.10
CA LEU A 161 8.08 15.47 6.56
C LEU A 161 7.56 16.36 7.69
N GLU A 162 6.31 16.83 7.59
CA GLU A 162 5.71 17.82 8.48
C GLU A 162 4.75 17.21 9.51
N GLU A 163 4.44 15.90 9.37
CA GLU A 163 3.44 15.20 10.18
C GLU A 163 2.03 15.83 10.10
N ASP A 164 1.78 16.56 9.01
CA ASP A 164 0.48 17.12 8.65
C ASP A 164 -0.20 16.25 7.60
N TYR A 165 -1.23 15.53 8.03
CA TYR A 165 -1.95 14.54 7.21
C TYR A 165 -3.20 15.10 6.52
N SER A 166 -3.55 16.37 6.75
CA SER A 166 -4.80 16.98 6.31
C SER A 166 -4.99 16.90 4.78
N LEU A 167 -4.00 17.35 4.01
CA LEU A 167 -4.07 17.32 2.55
C LEU A 167 -4.11 15.89 1.98
N LEU A 168 -3.44 14.95 2.64
CA LEU A 168 -3.50 13.54 2.24
C LEU A 168 -4.87 12.94 2.59
N GLU A 169 -5.46 13.30 3.72
CA GLU A 169 -6.82 12.91 4.12
C GLU A 169 -7.84 13.42 3.10
N ASP A 170 -7.81 14.71 2.75
CA ASP A 170 -8.71 15.32 1.77
C ASP A 170 -8.57 14.67 0.38
N PHE A 171 -7.34 14.38 -0.03
CA PHE A 171 -7.08 13.66 -1.29
C PHE A 171 -7.68 12.26 -1.28
N LEU A 172 -7.51 11.51 -0.18
CA LEU A 172 -8.08 10.18 -0.05
C LEU A 172 -9.60 10.20 0.02
N MET A 173 -10.20 11.25 0.61
CA MET A 173 -11.65 11.47 0.60
C MET A 173 -12.14 11.56 -0.85
N GLY A 174 -11.57 12.46 -1.66
CA GLY A 174 -11.91 12.59 -3.07
C GLY A 174 -11.74 11.30 -3.86
N ALA A 175 -10.65 10.54 -3.62
CA ALA A 175 -10.42 9.26 -4.27
C ALA A 175 -11.41 8.15 -3.85
N VAL A 176 -11.97 8.24 -2.65
CA VAL A 176 -13.05 7.36 -2.16
C VAL A 176 -14.38 7.74 -2.83
N ASP A 177 -14.69 9.04 -2.92
CA ASP A 177 -15.91 9.54 -3.58
C ASP A 177 -15.93 9.15 -5.07
N GLU A 178 -14.83 9.33 -5.79
CA GLU A 178 -14.68 8.85 -7.17
C GLU A 178 -14.90 7.33 -7.30
N SER A 179 -14.51 6.56 -6.29
CA SER A 179 -14.71 5.10 -6.29
C SER A 179 -16.17 4.72 -6.06
N LEU A 180 -16.94 5.52 -5.31
CA LEU A 180 -18.38 5.32 -5.13
C LEU A 180 -19.12 5.56 -6.43
N GLU A 181 -18.79 6.63 -7.16
CA GLU A 181 -19.40 6.95 -8.48
C GLU A 181 -19.21 5.83 -9.53
N LEU A 182 -18.16 5.01 -9.38
CA LEU A 182 -17.92 3.87 -10.28
C LEU A 182 -18.75 2.62 -9.93
N LEU A 183 -19.38 2.60 -8.75
CA LEU A 183 -20.18 1.48 -8.27
C LEU A 183 -21.69 1.68 -8.52
N ASP A 184 -22.09 2.92 -8.82
CA ASP A 184 -23.45 3.31 -9.22
C ASP A 184 -23.63 3.13 -10.74
#